data_109b62a3bd1c26005ae9e5fbdceb3975
#
_entry.id   109b62a3bd1c26005ae9e5fbdceb3975
#
_cell.length_a   1.000
_cell.length_b   1.000
_cell.length_c   1.000
_cell.angle_alpha   90.00
_cell.angle_beta   90.00
_cell.angle_gamma   90.00
#
_symmetry.space_group_name_H-M   'P 1'
#
loop_
_entity.id
_entity.type
_entity.pdbx_description
1 polymer ?
#
loop_
_entity_poly.entity_id
_entity_poly.type
_entity_poly.pdbx_seq_one_letter_code
_entity_poly.pdbx_strand_id
1 'polypeptide(L)'
;LKKVKLNKISKIFENKFSEHEHAFDLKKKIDRNFFDSYFKFCVEREPVDKCISYYFMRKNSSTSTTIKQNMTWDDFVQKKRFPVDSNMYSFGNKLLVDKIIKYENLENELTAILKDRGINNFKIEKSVNNSSRGVDPEVTLKQKKIIYDSFKPSLRFINY
;
A
#
# COMPACT_ATOMS: atom_id res chain seq x y z
N LEU A 1 -8.93 -29.99 -17.92
CA LEU A 1 -8.46 -29.04 -18.95
C LEU A 1 -8.37 -27.58 -18.45
N LYS A 2 -9.25 -27.11 -17.53
CA LYS A 2 -9.19 -25.74 -16.97
C LYS A 2 -8.00 -25.51 -16.03
N LYS A 3 -7.60 -26.48 -15.21
CA LYS A 3 -6.47 -26.37 -14.26
C LYS A 3 -5.09 -26.21 -14.94
N VAL A 4 -4.89 -26.86 -16.08
CA VAL A 4 -3.60 -26.80 -16.82
C VAL A 4 -3.41 -25.44 -17.51
N LYS A 5 -4.49 -24.77 -17.94
CA LYS A 5 -4.41 -23.43 -18.52
C LYS A 5 -4.08 -22.36 -17.50
N LEU A 6 -4.62 -22.44 -16.29
CA LEU A 6 -4.31 -21.50 -15.20
C LEU A 6 -2.84 -21.56 -14.79
N ASN A 7 -2.26 -22.77 -14.68
CA ASN A 7 -0.85 -22.92 -14.29
C ASN A 7 0.14 -22.44 -15.37
N LYS A 8 -0.24 -22.46 -16.65
CA LYS A 8 0.61 -21.88 -17.71
C LYS A 8 0.53 -20.36 -17.73
N ILE A 9 -0.61 -19.81 -17.43
CA ILE A 9 -0.82 -18.35 -17.35
C ILE A 9 -0.07 -17.81 -16.13
N SER A 10 -0.16 -18.44 -14.95
CA SER A 10 0.57 -18.01 -13.75
C SER A 10 2.08 -17.97 -13.97
N LYS A 11 2.68 -19.01 -14.59
CA LYS A 11 4.12 -19.05 -14.89
C LYS A 11 4.60 -17.98 -15.88
N ILE A 12 3.75 -17.54 -16.80
CA ILE A 12 4.06 -16.43 -17.72
C ILE A 12 4.05 -15.09 -16.97
N PHE A 13 3.21 -14.97 -15.93
CA PHE A 13 3.13 -13.78 -15.10
C PHE A 13 4.25 -13.71 -14.06
N GLU A 14 4.67 -14.83 -13.46
CA GLU A 14 5.69 -14.90 -12.41
C GLU A 14 7.06 -14.31 -12.83
N ASN A 15 7.41 -14.37 -14.12
CA ASN A 15 8.68 -13.85 -14.63
C ASN A 15 8.60 -12.44 -15.24
N LYS A 16 7.40 -11.86 -15.34
CA LYS A 16 7.19 -10.57 -16.02
C LYS A 16 7.00 -9.41 -15.07
N PHE A 17 6.58 -9.68 -13.84
CA PHE A 17 6.21 -8.68 -12.85
C PHE A 17 7.02 -8.82 -11.58
N SER A 18 7.47 -7.70 -11.03
CA SER A 18 8.15 -7.64 -9.74
C SER A 18 7.16 -7.34 -8.61
N GLU A 19 7.50 -7.75 -7.39
CA GLU A 19 6.82 -7.25 -6.21
C GLU A 19 6.92 -5.72 -6.14
N HIS A 20 5.87 -5.06 -5.69
CA HIS A 20 5.80 -3.59 -5.59
C HIS A 20 6.00 -2.84 -6.91
N GLU A 21 5.50 -3.40 -8.02
CA GLU A 21 5.58 -2.73 -9.31
C GLU A 21 4.66 -1.52 -9.39
N HIS A 22 5.16 -0.41 -9.95
CA HIS A 22 4.36 0.79 -10.15
C HIS A 22 3.27 0.57 -11.20
N ALA A 23 2.06 1.07 -10.96
CA ALA A 23 0.95 0.95 -11.91
C ALA A 23 1.28 1.51 -13.29
N PHE A 24 2.16 2.53 -13.36
CA PHE A 24 2.63 3.09 -14.61
C PHE A 24 3.51 2.11 -15.41
N ASP A 25 4.39 1.36 -14.74
CA ASP A 25 5.24 0.38 -15.38
C ASP A 25 4.45 -0.88 -15.74
N LEU A 26 3.52 -1.28 -14.87
CA LEU A 26 2.55 -2.33 -15.17
C LEU A 26 1.75 -2.01 -16.44
N LYS A 27 1.26 -0.79 -16.58
CA LYS A 27 0.53 -0.32 -17.75
C LYS A 27 1.34 -0.41 -19.06
N LYS A 28 2.67 -0.29 -18.99
CA LYS A 28 3.55 -0.45 -20.16
C LYS A 28 3.82 -1.91 -20.51
N LYS A 29 3.79 -2.80 -19.52
CA LYS A 29 4.13 -4.21 -19.69
C LYS A 29 2.98 -5.08 -20.17
N ILE A 30 1.75 -4.66 -19.95
CA ILE A 30 0.55 -5.40 -20.36
C ILE A 30 -0.18 -4.67 -21.48
N ASP A 31 -0.96 -5.41 -22.26
CA ASP A 31 -1.82 -4.84 -23.28
C ASP A 31 -2.74 -3.76 -22.69
N ARG A 32 -2.91 -2.65 -23.43
CA ARG A 32 -3.68 -1.50 -22.98
C ARG A 32 -5.14 -1.85 -22.71
N ASN A 33 -5.75 -2.66 -23.56
CA ASN A 33 -7.15 -3.06 -23.40
C ASN A 33 -7.32 -3.91 -22.14
N PHE A 34 -6.33 -4.77 -21.85
CA PHE A 34 -6.28 -5.51 -20.60
C PHE A 34 -6.17 -4.59 -19.40
N PHE A 35 -5.20 -3.67 -19.40
CA PHE A 35 -5.05 -2.74 -18.28
C PHE A 35 -6.32 -1.93 -18.04
N ASP A 36 -6.92 -1.42 -19.10
CA ASP A 36 -8.10 -0.55 -19.00
C ASP A 36 -9.37 -1.34 -18.63
N SER A 37 -9.48 -2.65 -18.96
CA SER A 37 -10.65 -3.48 -18.66
C SER A 37 -10.68 -4.05 -17.23
N TYR A 38 -9.54 -4.19 -16.57
CA TYR A 38 -9.49 -4.69 -15.20
C TYR A 38 -9.76 -3.59 -14.20
N PHE A 39 -10.54 -3.92 -13.17
CA PHE A 39 -10.69 -3.05 -12.02
C PHE A 39 -9.42 -3.09 -11.16
N LYS A 40 -8.85 -1.94 -10.95
CA LYS A 40 -7.59 -1.73 -10.23
C LYS A 40 -7.87 -0.94 -8.95
N PHE A 41 -7.33 -1.40 -7.85
CA PHE A 41 -7.40 -0.65 -6.60
C PHE A 41 -6.07 -0.70 -5.87
N CYS A 42 -5.86 0.25 -4.98
CA CYS A 42 -4.80 0.23 -3.99
C CYS A 42 -5.37 0.48 -2.60
N VAL A 43 -4.56 0.23 -1.60
CA VAL A 43 -4.91 0.47 -0.20
C VAL A 43 -4.00 1.57 0.32
N GLU A 44 -4.57 2.62 0.86
CA GLU A 44 -3.86 3.67 1.59
C GLU A 44 -4.28 3.66 3.05
N ARG A 45 -3.38 4.11 3.90
CA ARG A 45 -3.56 4.18 5.34
C ARG A 45 -3.39 5.61 5.82
N GLU A 46 -4.06 5.97 6.92
CA GLU A 46 -3.87 7.26 7.56
C GLU A 46 -2.36 7.56 7.73
N PRO A 47 -1.88 8.75 7.33
CA PRO A 47 -0.45 9.05 7.26
C PRO A 47 0.34 8.81 8.54
N VAL A 48 -0.20 9.19 9.69
CA VAL A 48 0.49 9.04 10.99
C VAL A 48 0.56 7.56 11.36
N ASP A 49 -0.56 6.84 11.25
CA ASP A 49 -0.63 5.43 11.55
C ASP A 49 0.25 4.59 10.58
N LYS A 50 0.30 4.98 9.30
CA LYS A 50 1.22 4.40 8.30
C LYS A 50 2.67 4.59 8.71
N CYS A 51 3.05 5.79 9.14
CA CYS A 51 4.40 6.09 9.61
C CYS A 51 4.77 5.30 10.88
N ILE A 52 3.86 5.19 11.85
CA ILE A 52 4.07 4.40 13.08
C ILE A 52 4.28 2.92 12.72
N SER A 53 3.41 2.37 11.88
CA SER A 53 3.52 0.98 11.42
C SER A 53 4.85 0.72 10.71
N TYR A 54 5.24 1.60 9.80
CA TYR A 54 6.49 1.51 9.07
C TYR A 54 7.71 1.63 9.99
N TYR A 55 7.67 2.55 10.97
CA TYR A 55 8.72 2.72 11.96
C TYR A 55 8.99 1.42 12.71
N PHE A 56 7.94 0.79 13.28
CA PHE A 56 8.10 -0.47 14.00
C PHE A 56 8.52 -1.63 13.10
N MET A 57 7.94 -1.75 11.93
CA MET A 57 8.33 -2.78 10.96
C MET A 57 9.83 -2.70 10.64
N ARG A 58 10.35 -1.50 10.42
CA ARG A 58 11.76 -1.30 10.06
C ARG A 58 12.68 -1.39 11.27
N LYS A 59 12.25 -0.93 12.44
CA LYS A 59 13.01 -1.02 13.70
C LYS A 59 13.24 -2.48 14.11
N ASN A 60 12.25 -3.34 13.88
CA ASN A 60 12.31 -4.75 14.24
C ASN A 60 12.95 -5.62 13.14
N SER A 61 13.27 -5.06 11.99
CA SER A 61 13.92 -5.78 10.89
C SER A 61 15.43 -5.80 11.09
N SER A 62 16.02 -6.99 11.14
CA SER A 62 17.47 -7.19 11.21
C SER A 62 18.21 -6.67 9.98
N THR A 63 17.52 -6.56 8.84
CA THR A 63 18.10 -6.11 7.56
C THR A 63 17.89 -4.63 7.27
N SER A 64 17.22 -3.89 8.18
CA SER A 64 16.92 -2.48 7.94
C SER A 64 18.17 -1.61 8.00
N THR A 65 18.49 -0.99 6.87
CA THR A 65 19.51 0.07 6.78
C THR A 65 18.94 1.47 7.02
N THR A 66 17.62 1.62 6.93
CA THR A 66 16.93 2.93 6.97
C THR A 66 16.65 3.37 8.40
N ILE A 67 16.24 2.45 9.26
CA ILE A 67 15.95 2.69 10.68
C ILE A 67 16.84 1.75 11.48
N LYS A 68 17.75 2.35 12.26
CA LYS A 68 18.56 1.58 13.20
C LYS A 68 17.74 1.20 14.43
N GLN A 69 18.08 0.10 15.10
CA GLN A 69 17.35 -0.37 16.27
C GLN A 69 17.25 0.66 17.41
N ASN A 70 18.26 1.54 17.53
CA ASN A 70 18.30 2.61 18.54
C ASN A 70 17.68 3.92 18.07
N MET A 71 17.12 4.01 16.85
CA MET A 71 16.49 5.22 16.35
C MET A 71 15.21 5.51 17.14
N THR A 72 15.09 6.72 17.65
CA THR A 72 13.87 7.19 18.31
C THR A 72 12.79 7.56 17.30
N TRP A 73 11.55 7.69 17.75
CA TRP A 73 10.46 8.20 16.93
C TRP A 73 10.73 9.62 16.42
N ASP A 74 11.27 10.50 17.30
CA ASP A 74 11.63 11.86 16.93
C ASP A 74 12.67 11.89 15.81
N ASP A 75 13.72 11.07 15.92
CA ASP A 75 14.74 10.96 14.88
C ASP A 75 14.14 10.50 13.54
N PHE A 76 13.21 9.54 13.59
CA PHE A 76 12.54 9.04 12.40
C PHE A 76 11.72 10.16 11.72
N VAL A 77 10.94 10.92 12.51
CA VAL A 77 10.14 12.03 11.98
C VAL A 77 11.02 13.14 11.39
N GLN A 78 12.13 13.48 12.06
CA GLN A 78 13.07 14.50 11.57
C GLN A 78 13.74 14.10 10.24
N LYS A 79 14.02 12.82 10.05
CA LYS A 79 14.61 12.31 8.80
C LYS A 79 13.65 12.33 7.61
N LYS A 80 12.36 12.43 7.83
CA LYS A 80 11.28 12.49 6.81
C LYS A 80 11.34 11.38 5.75
N ARG A 81 11.88 10.21 6.09
CA ARG A 81 11.93 9.05 5.18
C ARG A 81 10.65 8.21 5.30
N PHE A 82 9.52 8.86 5.05
CA PHE A 82 8.20 8.27 5.18
C PHE A 82 7.83 7.40 3.98
N PRO A 83 6.98 6.37 4.19
CA PRO A 83 6.49 5.51 3.13
C PRO A 83 5.36 6.18 2.32
N VAL A 84 5.73 7.18 1.51
CA VAL A 84 4.79 7.88 0.63
C VAL A 84 4.71 7.12 -0.69
N ASP A 85 3.61 6.39 -0.90
CA ASP A 85 3.48 5.43 -2.01
C ASP A 85 2.63 5.95 -3.18
N SER A 86 2.29 7.24 -3.21
CA SER A 86 1.43 7.80 -4.28
C SER A 86 1.95 7.53 -5.71
N ASN A 87 3.26 7.43 -5.89
CA ASN A 87 3.87 7.07 -7.17
C ASN A 87 3.63 5.62 -7.60
N MET A 88 3.26 4.73 -6.66
CA MET A 88 2.93 3.34 -6.96
C MET A 88 1.63 3.23 -7.79
N TYR A 89 0.67 4.11 -7.56
CA TYR A 89 -0.66 4.05 -8.14
C TYR A 89 -1.07 5.30 -8.94
N SER A 90 -0.15 6.27 -9.09
CA SER A 90 -0.37 7.48 -9.88
C SER A 90 0.84 7.85 -10.73
N PHE A 91 0.62 8.67 -11.75
CA PHE A 91 1.67 9.28 -12.55
C PHE A 91 1.36 10.76 -12.75
N GLY A 92 2.24 11.62 -12.27
CA GLY A 92 1.97 13.04 -12.17
C GLY A 92 0.73 13.32 -11.30
N ASN A 93 -0.25 14.01 -11.87
CA ASN A 93 -1.52 14.30 -11.20
C ASN A 93 -2.64 13.30 -11.57
N LYS A 94 -2.32 12.23 -12.27
CA LYS A 94 -3.30 11.26 -12.75
C LYS A 94 -3.26 9.98 -11.93
N LEU A 95 -4.42 9.62 -11.39
CA LEU A 95 -4.63 8.32 -10.76
C LEU A 95 -4.66 7.22 -11.84
N LEU A 96 -3.96 6.10 -11.59
CA LEU A 96 -3.87 4.94 -12.50
C LEU A 96 -4.67 3.73 -12.01
N VAL A 97 -5.31 3.85 -10.85
CA VAL A 97 -6.22 2.88 -10.28
C VAL A 97 -7.63 3.43 -10.25
N ASP A 98 -8.62 2.55 -10.20
CA ASP A 98 -10.04 2.91 -10.25
C ASP A 98 -10.57 3.29 -8.86
N LYS A 99 -9.91 2.78 -7.80
CA LYS A 99 -10.27 3.10 -6.41
C LYS A 99 -9.07 3.07 -5.48
N ILE A 100 -9.06 3.98 -4.50
CA ILE A 100 -8.21 3.91 -3.32
C ILE A 100 -9.09 3.51 -2.14
N ILE A 101 -8.72 2.41 -1.47
CA ILE A 101 -9.40 1.89 -0.29
C ILE A 101 -8.67 2.40 0.94
N LYS A 102 -9.40 2.87 1.94
CA LYS A 102 -8.82 3.19 3.24
C LYS A 102 -8.55 1.90 4.02
N TYR A 103 -7.32 1.74 4.52
CA TYR A 103 -6.94 0.59 5.33
C TYR A 103 -7.85 0.41 6.55
N GLU A 104 -8.27 1.51 7.15
CA GLU A 104 -9.13 1.58 8.32
C GLU A 104 -10.53 0.99 8.05
N ASN A 105 -10.93 0.94 6.78
CA ASN A 105 -12.22 0.38 6.34
C ASN A 105 -12.07 -0.74 5.30
N LEU A 106 -10.90 -1.38 5.27
CA LEU A 106 -10.48 -2.33 4.23
C LEU A 106 -11.50 -3.45 4.02
N GLU A 107 -11.95 -4.12 5.09
CA GLU A 107 -12.84 -5.26 4.99
C GLU A 107 -14.17 -4.91 4.35
N ASN A 108 -14.78 -3.80 4.79
CA ASN A 108 -16.07 -3.34 4.27
C ASN A 108 -15.96 -2.91 2.81
N GLU A 109 -14.96 -2.08 2.49
CA GLU A 109 -14.80 -1.55 1.14
C GLU A 109 -14.41 -2.65 0.15
N LEU A 110 -13.51 -3.56 0.53
CA LEU A 110 -13.10 -4.66 -0.34
C LEU A 110 -14.24 -5.66 -0.54
N THR A 111 -14.99 -5.98 0.52
CA THR A 111 -16.16 -6.85 0.41
C THR A 111 -17.21 -6.25 -0.53
N ALA A 112 -17.49 -4.97 -0.44
CA ALA A 112 -18.42 -4.28 -1.35
C ALA A 112 -17.94 -4.36 -2.81
N ILE A 113 -16.65 -4.05 -3.06
CA ILE A 113 -16.05 -4.13 -4.40
C ILE A 113 -16.16 -5.53 -5.00
N LEU A 114 -15.89 -6.57 -4.21
CA LEU A 114 -15.91 -7.96 -4.67
C LEU A 114 -17.34 -8.44 -4.91
N LYS A 115 -18.29 -8.04 -4.05
CA LYS A 115 -19.72 -8.34 -4.22
C LYS A 115 -20.27 -7.77 -5.52
N ASP A 116 -19.92 -6.52 -5.84
CA ASP A 116 -20.31 -5.86 -7.10
C ASP A 116 -19.77 -6.60 -8.35
N ARG A 117 -18.78 -7.48 -8.16
CA ARG A 117 -18.18 -8.31 -9.21
C ARG A 117 -18.58 -9.77 -9.12
N GLY A 118 -19.63 -10.08 -8.35
CA GLY A 118 -20.17 -11.43 -8.22
C GLY A 118 -19.40 -12.36 -7.30
N ILE A 119 -18.45 -11.83 -6.49
CA ILE A 119 -17.67 -12.60 -5.51
C ILE A 119 -18.31 -12.40 -4.13
N ASN A 120 -19.19 -13.33 -3.73
CA ASN A 120 -20.03 -13.16 -2.55
C ASN A 120 -19.45 -13.77 -1.25
N ASN A 121 -18.47 -14.67 -1.34
CA ASN A 121 -17.94 -15.44 -0.20
C ASN A 121 -16.51 -15.06 0.15
N PHE A 122 -16.16 -13.79 0.04
CA PHE A 122 -14.83 -13.29 0.40
C PHE A 122 -14.77 -12.98 1.90
N LYS A 123 -13.71 -13.43 2.56
CA LYS A 123 -13.35 -13.05 3.93
C LYS A 123 -11.87 -12.72 3.96
N ILE A 124 -11.53 -11.64 4.61
CA ILE A 124 -10.13 -11.35 4.93
C ILE A 124 -9.74 -12.25 6.09
N GLU A 125 -8.89 -13.25 5.82
CA GLU A 125 -8.23 -13.97 6.91
C GLU A 125 -7.33 -12.97 7.62
N LYS A 126 -7.55 -12.78 8.92
CA LYS A 126 -6.68 -11.93 9.74
C LYS A 126 -5.28 -12.50 9.67
N SER A 127 -4.44 -11.95 8.84
CA SER A 127 -3.04 -12.31 8.77
C SER A 127 -2.41 -12.03 10.13
N VAL A 128 -1.75 -13.04 10.67
CA VAL A 128 -1.05 -13.00 11.95
C VAL A 128 0.24 -12.17 11.90
N ASN A 129 0.54 -11.57 10.76
CA ASN A 129 1.62 -10.60 10.62
C ASN A 129 1.28 -9.27 11.33
N ASN A 130 0.90 -9.38 12.59
CA ASN A 130 1.10 -8.29 13.52
C ASN A 130 2.62 -8.12 13.61
N SER A 131 3.17 -7.21 12.78
CA SER A 131 4.45 -6.62 13.11
C SER A 131 4.41 -6.37 14.60
N SER A 132 5.42 -6.81 15.34
CA SER A 132 5.53 -6.61 16.79
C SER A 132 5.56 -5.10 17.07
N ARG A 133 4.39 -4.47 16.88
CA ARG A 133 4.16 -3.07 17.14
C ARG A 133 4.19 -2.91 18.65
N GLY A 134 5.16 -2.16 19.13
CA GLY A 134 5.24 -1.78 20.53
C GLY A 134 4.13 -0.78 20.90
N VAL A 135 4.28 -0.15 22.05
CA VAL A 135 3.41 0.98 22.44
C VAL A 135 3.59 2.11 21.42
N ASP A 136 2.50 2.61 20.89
CA ASP A 136 2.52 3.72 19.94
C ASP A 136 3.17 4.96 20.57
N PRO A 137 4.05 5.64 19.83
CA PRO A 137 4.65 6.86 20.31
C PRO A 137 3.59 7.96 20.44
N GLU A 138 3.76 8.84 21.44
CA GLU A 138 3.00 10.08 21.49
C GLU A 138 3.39 10.95 20.30
N VAL A 139 2.41 11.40 19.53
CA VAL A 139 2.63 12.18 18.31
C VAL A 139 2.19 13.62 18.51
N THR A 140 3.15 14.55 18.54
CA THR A 140 2.88 15.97 18.71
C THR A 140 2.21 16.59 17.48
N LEU A 141 1.53 17.73 17.65
CA LEU A 141 0.95 18.49 16.54
C LEU A 141 1.98 18.89 15.49
N LYS A 142 3.19 19.22 15.91
CA LYS A 142 4.31 19.55 15.01
C LYS A 142 4.71 18.34 14.17
N GLN A 143 4.79 17.15 14.76
CA GLN A 143 5.11 15.91 14.04
C GLN A 143 3.99 15.52 13.08
N LYS A 144 2.73 15.61 13.49
CA LYS A 144 1.59 15.42 12.60
C LYS A 144 1.69 16.31 11.37
N LYS A 145 1.96 17.60 11.57
CA LYS A 145 2.12 18.55 10.46
C LYS A 145 3.24 18.13 9.51
N ILE A 146 4.41 17.72 10.02
CA ILE A 146 5.55 17.25 9.20
C ILE A 146 5.16 16.04 8.37
N ILE A 147 4.46 15.08 8.98
CA ILE A 147 3.99 13.87 8.30
C ILE A 147 2.99 14.23 7.21
N TYR A 148 1.91 14.94 7.53
CA TYR A 148 0.88 15.32 6.56
C TYR A 148 1.43 16.16 5.40
N ASP A 149 2.36 17.09 5.67
CA ASP A 149 3.03 17.86 4.61
C ASP A 149 3.81 16.95 3.65
N SER A 150 4.41 15.87 4.14
CA SER A 150 5.13 14.90 3.32
C SER A 150 4.18 14.00 2.51
N PHE A 151 2.97 13.74 3.01
CA PHE A 151 1.95 12.94 2.34
C PHE A 151 1.03 13.72 1.39
N LYS A 152 1.25 15.01 1.18
CA LYS A 152 0.48 15.82 0.21
C LYS A 152 0.33 15.15 -1.18
N PRO A 153 1.35 14.44 -1.72
CA PRO A 153 1.18 13.71 -2.98
C PRO A 153 0.12 12.62 -2.94
N SER A 154 -0.08 11.93 -1.80
CA SER A 154 -1.15 10.94 -1.62
C SER A 154 -2.49 11.62 -1.30
N LEU A 155 -2.46 12.64 -0.43
CA LEU A 155 -3.65 13.30 0.10
C LEU A 155 -4.47 14.06 -0.96
N ARG A 156 -3.88 14.38 -2.11
CA ARG A 156 -4.65 14.93 -3.25
C ARG A 156 -5.63 13.94 -3.87
N PHE A 157 -5.45 12.64 -3.60
CA PHE A 157 -6.30 11.58 -4.13
C PHE A 157 -7.24 10.99 -3.09
N ILE A 158 -6.96 11.19 -1.80
CA ILE A 158 -7.72 10.62 -0.69
C ILE A 158 -7.70 11.56 0.52
N ASN A 159 -8.84 11.72 1.16
CA ASN A 159 -9.01 12.55 2.36
C ASN A 159 -8.98 11.69 3.62
N TYR A 160 -8.26 12.15 4.65
CA TYR A 160 -8.24 11.58 6.00
C TYR A 160 -8.66 12.62 7.03
#